data_f31bb6f9c6bc5960ba0bbd969678bd6e
#
_entry.id   f31bb6f9c6bc5960ba0bbd969678bd6e
#
_cell.length_a   1.000
_cell.length_b   1.000
_cell.length_c   1.000
_cell.angle_alpha   90.00
_cell.angle_beta   90.00
_cell.angle_gamma   90.00
#
_symmetry.space_group_name_H-M   'P 1'
#
loop_
_entity.id
_entity.type
_entity.pdbx_description
1 polymer ?
#
loop_
_entity_poly.entity_id
_entity_poly.type
_entity_poly.pdbx_seq_one_letter_code
_entity_poly.pdbx_strand_id
1 'polypeptide(L)'
;MDEVLSDRSLTGRIDSINILSFASPDGNRKYNERLARQRSTAVKGYLVWKYPYLDQYRIHPRPQGENWQELRRLIAGDEHLPNREKVLQIIDHTSDSDHCKALLRKLDGGSSYRYIIERMLQYLRNAA
;
A
#
# COMPACT_ATOMS: atom_id res chain seq x y z
N MET A 1 12.73 12.56 -5.90
CA MET A 1 11.99 13.45 -5.00
C MET A 1 12.89 14.44 -4.25
N ASP A 2 13.99 14.00 -3.67
CA ASP A 2 14.87 14.88 -2.90
C ASP A 2 15.49 15.99 -3.74
N GLU A 3 15.86 15.71 -4.99
CA GLU A 3 16.45 16.71 -5.87
C GLU A 3 15.48 17.87 -6.14
N VAL A 4 14.20 17.56 -6.33
CA VAL A 4 13.16 18.57 -6.56
C VAL A 4 12.92 19.38 -5.30
N LEU A 5 12.83 18.72 -4.15
CA LEU A 5 12.52 19.38 -2.89
C LEU A 5 13.67 20.19 -2.32
N SER A 6 14.92 19.88 -2.68
CA SER A 6 16.06 20.66 -2.23
C SER A 6 16.31 21.94 -3.06
N ASP A 7 15.65 22.08 -4.22
CA ASP A 7 15.71 23.31 -5.01
C ASP A 7 14.56 24.25 -4.55
N ARG A 8 14.93 25.35 -3.89
CA ARG A 8 13.95 26.31 -3.36
C ARG A 8 13.07 26.95 -4.42
N SER A 9 13.58 27.16 -5.63
CA SER A 9 12.79 27.76 -6.70
C SER A 9 11.73 26.80 -7.21
N LEU A 10 12.04 25.50 -7.31
CA LEU A 10 11.08 24.47 -7.66
C LEU A 10 10.09 24.22 -6.53
N THR A 11 10.57 24.18 -5.28
CA THR A 11 9.72 23.99 -4.10
C THR A 11 8.68 25.10 -3.97
N GLY A 12 9.06 26.34 -4.26
CA GLY A 12 8.14 27.47 -4.21
C GLY A 12 7.01 27.42 -5.24
N ARG A 13 7.13 26.56 -6.28
CA ARG A 13 6.10 26.35 -7.30
C ARG A 13 5.18 25.18 -6.99
N ILE A 14 5.44 24.42 -5.93
CA ILE A 14 4.63 23.28 -5.56
C ILE A 14 3.44 23.77 -4.76
N ASP A 15 2.23 23.62 -5.31
CA ASP A 15 0.99 24.03 -4.64
C ASP A 15 0.59 23.06 -3.54
N SER A 16 0.76 21.76 -3.78
CA SER A 16 0.42 20.73 -2.80
C SER A 16 1.25 19.47 -3.00
N ILE A 17 1.48 18.75 -1.91
CA ILE A 17 2.14 17.45 -1.90
C ILE A 17 1.19 16.45 -1.27
N ASN A 18 0.83 15.41 -2.00
CA ASN A 18 0.01 14.32 -1.49
C ASN A 18 0.90 13.13 -1.16
N ILE A 19 0.82 12.67 0.09
CA ILE A 19 1.57 11.51 0.57
C ILE A 19 0.64 10.31 0.57
N LEU A 20 0.82 9.41 -0.40
CA LEU A 20 0.05 8.17 -0.50
C LEU A 20 0.79 7.08 0.27
N SER A 21 0.13 6.51 1.27
CA SER A 21 0.70 5.45 2.10
C SER A 21 -0.20 4.24 2.13
N PHE A 22 0.41 3.07 2.04
CA PHE A 22 -0.29 1.79 2.02
C PHE A 22 0.30 0.86 3.07
N ALA A 23 -0.49 -0.13 3.47
CA ALA A 23 -0.01 -1.30 4.19
C ALA A 23 -0.25 -2.53 3.32
N SER A 24 0.59 -3.57 3.46
CA SER A 24 0.34 -4.81 2.74
C SER A 24 -0.94 -5.46 3.27
N PRO A 25 -1.75 -6.13 2.41
CA PRO A 25 -3.05 -6.65 2.82
C PRO A 25 -2.97 -8.00 3.54
N ASP A 26 -2.10 -8.11 4.54
CA ASP A 26 -2.05 -9.24 5.46
C ASP A 26 -2.48 -8.77 6.85
N GLY A 27 -3.08 -9.67 7.64
CA GLY A 27 -3.59 -9.33 8.94
C GLY A 27 -4.92 -8.58 8.90
N ASN A 28 -5.21 -7.79 9.91
CA ASN A 28 -6.49 -7.12 10.10
C ASN A 28 -6.55 -5.78 9.34
N ARG A 29 -7.68 -5.52 8.67
CA ARG A 29 -7.87 -4.29 7.88
C ARG A 29 -7.73 -3.03 8.74
N LYS A 30 -8.34 -2.98 9.91
CA LYS A 30 -8.28 -1.79 10.78
C LYS A 30 -6.87 -1.50 11.24
N TYR A 31 -6.11 -2.55 11.56
CA TYR A 31 -4.69 -2.42 11.92
C TYR A 31 -3.88 -1.87 10.74
N ASN A 32 -4.13 -2.38 9.53
CA ASN A 32 -3.42 -1.95 8.32
C ASN A 32 -3.78 -0.51 7.94
N GLU A 33 -5.01 -0.10 8.12
CA GLU A 33 -5.41 1.30 7.92
C GLU A 33 -4.68 2.23 8.89
N ARG A 34 -4.52 1.80 10.14
CA ARG A 34 -3.77 2.55 11.14
C ARG A 34 -2.30 2.66 10.76
N LEU A 35 -1.67 1.57 10.28
CA LEU A 35 -0.29 1.60 9.80
C LEU A 35 -0.12 2.59 8.65
N ALA A 36 -1.03 2.59 7.69
CA ALA A 36 -0.97 3.51 6.56
C ALA A 36 -1.02 4.96 7.03
N ARG A 37 -1.89 5.28 7.99
CA ARG A 37 -1.98 6.63 8.58
C ARG A 37 -0.69 7.00 9.31
N GLN A 38 -0.14 6.09 10.10
CA GLN A 38 1.11 6.34 10.82
C GLN A 38 2.27 6.61 9.86
N ARG A 39 2.35 5.85 8.77
CA ARG A 39 3.36 6.05 7.73
C ARG A 39 3.21 7.41 7.06
N SER A 40 1.99 7.81 6.70
CA SER A 40 1.74 9.13 6.10
C SER A 40 2.16 10.25 7.03
N THR A 41 1.81 10.15 8.31
CA THR A 41 2.15 11.16 9.32
C THR A 41 3.66 11.26 9.53
N ALA A 42 4.34 10.11 9.58
CA ALA A 42 5.79 10.07 9.76
C ALA A 42 6.52 10.70 8.58
N VAL A 43 6.08 10.43 7.34
CA VAL A 43 6.66 11.03 6.15
C VAL A 43 6.44 12.54 6.13
N LYS A 44 5.24 13.00 6.48
CA LYS A 44 4.96 14.44 6.59
C LYS A 44 5.89 15.11 7.59
N GLY A 45 6.05 14.51 8.78
CA GLY A 45 6.94 15.05 9.82
C GLY A 45 8.37 15.14 9.34
N TYR A 46 8.87 14.13 8.64
CA TYR A 46 10.19 14.13 8.06
C TYR A 46 10.37 15.25 7.03
N LEU A 47 9.41 15.44 6.14
CA LEU A 47 9.48 16.48 5.11
C LEU A 47 9.48 17.88 5.72
N VAL A 48 8.64 18.11 6.72
CA VAL A 48 8.59 19.40 7.43
C VAL A 48 9.92 19.70 8.14
N TRP A 49 10.52 18.67 8.75
CA TRP A 49 11.81 18.83 9.45
C TRP A 49 12.97 19.07 8.48
N LYS A 50 13.04 18.28 7.39
CA LYS A 50 14.16 18.34 6.45
C LYS A 50 14.10 19.56 5.54
N TYR A 51 12.89 19.99 5.19
CA TYR A 51 12.68 21.12 4.28
C TYR A 51 11.83 22.19 4.95
N PRO A 52 12.41 22.98 5.89
CA PRO A 52 11.63 23.93 6.70
C PRO A 52 11.00 25.07 5.90
N TYR A 53 11.41 25.28 4.66
CA TYR A 53 10.80 26.26 3.77
C TYR A 53 9.55 25.75 3.06
N LEU A 54 9.22 24.45 3.20
CA LEU A 54 7.95 23.92 2.71
C LEU A 54 6.82 24.34 3.63
N ASP A 55 5.72 24.80 3.04
CA ASP A 55 4.51 25.09 3.80
C ASP A 55 3.87 23.77 4.23
N GLN A 56 3.84 23.52 5.53
CA GLN A 56 3.28 22.29 6.08
C GLN A 56 1.80 22.10 5.73
N TYR A 57 1.07 23.18 5.47
CA TYR A 57 -0.35 23.13 5.09
C TYR A 57 -0.56 22.67 3.65
N ARG A 58 0.49 22.61 2.86
CA ARG A 58 0.46 22.09 1.50
C ARG A 58 0.82 20.60 1.43
N ILE A 59 1.20 19.99 2.56
CA ILE A 59 1.53 18.58 2.63
C ILE A 59 0.31 17.84 3.16
N HIS A 60 -0.26 16.98 2.31
CA HIS A 60 -1.51 16.28 2.61
C HIS A 60 -1.28 14.77 2.73
N PRO A 61 -1.26 14.22 3.96
CA PRO A 61 -1.24 12.76 4.13
C PRO A 61 -2.53 12.15 3.58
N ARG A 62 -2.40 11.16 2.72
CA ARG A 62 -3.52 10.44 2.09
C ARG A 62 -3.35 8.94 2.32
N PRO A 63 -3.60 8.44 3.55
CA PRO A 63 -3.48 7.02 3.81
C PRO A 63 -4.52 6.25 3.01
N GLN A 64 -4.06 5.22 2.28
CA GLN A 64 -4.90 4.44 1.38
C GLN A 64 -5.29 3.08 1.98
N GLY A 65 -4.79 2.76 3.16
CA GLY A 65 -5.07 1.49 3.80
C GLY A 65 -4.27 0.35 3.15
N GLU A 66 -4.96 -0.75 2.84
CA GLU A 66 -4.33 -1.94 2.29
C GLU A 66 -4.11 -1.81 0.78
N ASN A 67 -2.96 -2.31 0.30
CA ASN A 67 -2.55 -2.18 -1.10
C ASN A 67 -3.06 -3.36 -1.95
N TRP A 68 -4.39 -3.49 -2.06
CA TRP A 68 -5.02 -4.56 -2.84
C TRP A 68 -4.81 -4.42 -4.34
N GLN A 69 -4.76 -3.19 -4.84
CA GLN A 69 -4.57 -2.95 -6.26
C GLN A 69 -3.23 -3.49 -6.75
N GLU A 70 -2.16 -3.22 -6.02
CA GLU A 70 -0.83 -3.72 -6.36
C GLU A 70 -0.73 -5.23 -6.18
N LEU A 71 -1.34 -5.77 -5.12
CA LEU A 71 -1.39 -7.22 -4.93
C LEU A 71 -2.10 -7.91 -6.10
N ARG A 72 -3.23 -7.36 -6.54
CA ARG A 72 -3.95 -7.90 -7.70
C ARG A 72 -3.08 -7.89 -8.96
N ARG A 73 -2.33 -6.82 -9.18
CA ARG A 73 -1.42 -6.72 -10.32
C ARG A 73 -0.35 -7.80 -10.28
N LEU A 74 0.25 -8.04 -9.12
CA LEU A 74 1.26 -9.09 -8.95
C LEU A 74 0.67 -10.48 -9.18
N ILE A 75 -0.53 -10.74 -8.69
CA ILE A 75 -1.22 -12.02 -8.88
C ILE A 75 -1.52 -12.26 -10.36
N ALA A 76 -2.03 -11.25 -11.05
CA ALA A 76 -2.36 -11.36 -12.46
C ALA A 76 -1.13 -11.67 -13.33
N GLY A 77 0.04 -11.19 -12.93
CA GLY A 77 1.29 -11.41 -13.63
C GLY A 77 2.05 -12.68 -13.23
N ASP A 78 1.59 -13.41 -12.22
CA ASP A 78 2.31 -14.60 -11.73
C ASP A 78 1.69 -15.88 -12.26
N GLU A 79 2.36 -16.50 -13.23
CA GLU A 79 1.89 -17.73 -13.88
C GLU A 79 1.97 -18.96 -12.97
N HIS A 80 2.77 -18.90 -11.92
CA HIS A 80 3.01 -20.03 -11.03
C HIS A 80 2.10 -20.07 -9.81
N LEU A 81 1.29 -19.04 -9.60
CA LEU A 81 0.37 -19.00 -8.46
C LEU A 81 -0.70 -20.10 -8.59
N PRO A 82 -0.84 -21.01 -7.62
CA PRO A 82 -1.92 -21.98 -7.63
C PRO A 82 -3.30 -21.30 -7.64
N ASN A 83 -4.19 -21.76 -8.53
CA ASN A 83 -5.55 -21.26 -8.63
C ASN A 83 -5.66 -19.74 -8.91
N ARG A 84 -4.74 -19.21 -9.68
CA ARG A 84 -4.65 -17.77 -9.96
C ARG A 84 -5.99 -17.15 -10.36
N GLU A 85 -6.71 -17.77 -11.28
CA GLU A 85 -7.98 -17.24 -11.77
C GLU A 85 -9.04 -17.18 -10.67
N LYS A 86 -9.11 -18.22 -9.83
CA LYS A 86 -10.04 -18.23 -8.69
C LYS A 86 -9.66 -17.17 -7.66
N VAL A 87 -8.37 -16.97 -7.41
CA VAL A 87 -7.88 -15.91 -6.52
C VAL A 87 -8.32 -14.54 -7.05
N LEU A 88 -8.13 -14.27 -8.33
CA LEU A 88 -8.55 -13.01 -8.94
C LEU A 88 -10.05 -12.81 -8.85
N GLN A 89 -10.85 -13.86 -9.08
CA GLN A 89 -12.31 -13.77 -8.93
C GLN A 89 -12.71 -13.42 -7.49
N ILE A 90 -12.08 -14.03 -6.50
CA ILE A 90 -12.37 -13.73 -5.09
C ILE A 90 -12.07 -12.27 -4.80
N ILE A 91 -10.92 -11.77 -5.24
CA ILE A 91 -10.53 -10.37 -5.03
C ILE A 91 -11.52 -9.42 -5.71
N ASP A 92 -11.91 -9.72 -6.95
CA ASP A 92 -12.76 -8.82 -7.74
C ASP A 92 -14.21 -8.81 -7.26
N HIS A 93 -14.69 -9.90 -6.67
CA HIS A 93 -16.09 -10.04 -6.27
C HIS A 93 -16.33 -9.90 -4.76
N THR A 94 -15.30 -9.67 -3.96
CA THR A 94 -15.43 -9.52 -2.52
C THR A 94 -15.00 -8.12 -2.10
N SER A 95 -15.95 -7.29 -1.69
CA SER A 95 -15.68 -5.90 -1.31
C SER A 95 -15.08 -5.77 0.10
N ASP A 96 -15.42 -6.68 1.02
CA ASP A 96 -14.85 -6.66 2.36
C ASP A 96 -13.49 -7.34 2.39
N SER A 97 -12.47 -6.59 2.77
CA SER A 97 -11.09 -7.06 2.81
C SER A 97 -10.90 -8.27 3.73
N ASP A 98 -11.46 -8.25 4.93
CA ASP A 98 -11.29 -9.35 5.88
C ASP A 98 -12.02 -10.61 5.40
N HIS A 99 -13.18 -10.45 4.79
CA HIS A 99 -13.91 -11.57 4.18
C HIS A 99 -13.14 -12.15 3.00
N CYS A 100 -12.57 -11.32 2.17
CA CYS A 100 -11.72 -11.72 1.05
C CYS A 100 -10.53 -12.57 1.55
N LYS A 101 -9.85 -12.12 2.59
CA LYS A 101 -8.75 -12.88 3.20
C LYS A 101 -9.21 -14.25 3.70
N ALA A 102 -10.38 -14.31 4.33
CA ALA A 102 -10.94 -15.57 4.83
C ALA A 102 -11.23 -16.55 3.69
N LEU A 103 -11.78 -16.08 2.58
CA LEU A 103 -12.03 -16.90 1.40
C LEU A 103 -10.72 -17.41 0.78
N LEU A 104 -9.70 -16.56 0.69
CA LEU A 104 -8.40 -16.95 0.16
C LEU A 104 -7.73 -18.02 1.02
N ARG A 105 -7.86 -17.93 2.35
CA ARG A 105 -7.32 -18.93 3.27
C ARG A 105 -7.96 -20.30 3.09
N LYS A 106 -9.23 -20.35 2.70
CA LYS A 106 -9.97 -21.60 2.50
C LYS A 106 -9.73 -22.21 1.13
N LEU A 107 -9.28 -21.43 0.15
CA LEU A 107 -9.10 -21.90 -1.21
C LEU A 107 -7.99 -22.94 -1.25
N ASP A 108 -8.31 -24.14 -1.74
CA ASP A 108 -7.37 -25.25 -1.94
C ASP A 108 -6.50 -25.53 -0.70
N GLY A 109 -7.14 -25.64 0.47
CA GLY A 109 -6.45 -25.92 1.72
C GLY A 109 -5.44 -24.86 2.14
N GLY A 110 -5.52 -23.66 1.56
CA GLY A 110 -4.62 -22.56 1.89
C GLY A 110 -3.36 -22.48 1.05
N SER A 111 -3.22 -23.31 0.00
CA SER A 111 -2.00 -23.33 -0.82
C SER A 111 -1.78 -22.00 -1.54
N SER A 112 -2.83 -21.42 -2.13
CA SER A 112 -2.76 -20.13 -2.82
C SER A 112 -2.41 -19.01 -1.85
N TYR A 113 -3.06 -18.98 -0.69
CA TYR A 113 -2.82 -17.97 0.33
C TYR A 113 -1.39 -18.01 0.86
N ARG A 114 -0.86 -19.22 1.13
CA ARG A 114 0.53 -19.37 1.57
C ARG A 114 1.52 -18.86 0.52
N TYR A 115 1.27 -19.16 -0.74
CA TYR A 115 2.10 -18.66 -1.83
C TYR A 115 2.12 -17.12 -1.86
N ILE A 116 0.96 -16.50 -1.71
CA ILE A 116 0.83 -15.04 -1.67
C ILE A 116 1.63 -14.46 -0.49
N ILE A 117 1.46 -15.02 0.70
CA ILE A 117 2.16 -14.55 1.90
C ILE A 117 3.68 -14.64 1.73
N GLU A 118 4.17 -15.77 1.24
CA GLU A 118 5.61 -16.02 1.18
C GLU A 118 6.30 -15.24 0.07
N ARG A 119 5.62 -14.99 -1.05
CA ARG A 119 6.27 -14.44 -2.23
C ARG A 119 5.87 -13.03 -2.61
N MET A 120 4.64 -12.64 -2.30
CA MET A 120 4.10 -11.35 -2.76
C MET A 120 4.01 -10.32 -1.66
N LEU A 121 3.53 -10.68 -0.47
CA LEU A 121 3.33 -9.70 0.59
C LEU A 121 4.63 -9.14 1.14
N GLN A 122 5.71 -9.93 1.15
CA GLN A 122 7.03 -9.41 1.51
C GLN A 122 7.49 -8.34 0.55
N TYR A 123 7.24 -8.54 -0.74
CA TYR A 123 7.56 -7.54 -1.76
C TYR A 123 6.79 -6.24 -1.52
N LEU A 124 5.50 -6.32 -1.21
CA LEU A 124 4.68 -5.14 -0.94
C LEU A 124 5.14 -4.37 0.31
N ARG A 125 5.55 -5.09 1.36
CA ARG A 125 6.09 -4.46 2.58
C ARG A 125 7.35 -3.65 2.29
N ASN A 126 8.21 -4.16 1.43
CA ASN A 126 9.48 -3.52 1.10
C ASN A 126 9.32 -2.39 0.09
N ALA A 127 8.24 -2.39 -0.69
CA ALA A 127 7.95 -1.39 -1.71
C ALA A 127 7.25 -0.14 -1.15
N ALA A 128 6.71 -0.21 0.04
CA ALA A 128 5.93 0.87 0.65
C ALA A 128 6.77 2.05 1.13
#